data_476cd75fc4678ff56e84f85a0745fb32
#
_entry.id   476cd75fc4678ff56e84f85a0745fb32
#
_cell.length_a   1.000
_cell.length_b   1.000
_cell.length_c   1.000
_cell.angle_alpha   90.00
_cell.angle_beta   90.00
_cell.angle_gamma   90.00
#
_symmetry.space_group_name_H-M   'P 1'
#
loop_
_entity.id
_entity.type
_entity.pdbx_description
1 polymer ?
#
loop_
_entity_poly.entity_id
_entity_poly.type
_entity_poly.pdbx_seq_one_letter_code
_entity_poly.pdbx_strand_id
1 'polypeptide(L)'
;HKREKGKPVLVVRGDVINISDEPQSVPRLRVIIRDENGRRLFRWTVTTALNNLEAGQGTAFTTRLANPPDGARSLAVTFLVQP
;
A
#
# COMPACT_ATOMS: atom_id res chain seq x y z
N HIS A 1 -12.50 7.43 -3.52
CA HIS A 1 -12.19 8.53 -2.61
C HIS A 1 -13.24 8.64 -1.53
N LYS A 2 -12.81 8.99 -0.34
CA LYS A 2 -13.68 9.32 0.77
C LYS A 2 -13.45 10.76 1.18
N ARG A 3 -14.39 11.30 1.96
CA ARG A 3 -14.23 12.63 2.53
C ARG A 3 -14.36 12.54 4.04
N GLU A 4 -13.48 13.25 4.74
CA GLU A 4 -13.56 13.43 6.18
C GLU A 4 -13.64 14.93 6.45
N LYS A 5 -14.65 15.36 7.18
CA LYS A 5 -14.87 16.78 7.48
C LYS A 5 -14.85 17.66 6.23
N GLY A 6 -15.43 17.16 5.12
CA GLY A 6 -15.49 17.89 3.86
C GLY A 6 -14.23 17.87 3.02
N LYS A 7 -13.17 17.21 3.47
CA LYS A 7 -11.90 17.13 2.74
C LYS A 7 -11.73 15.75 2.09
N PRO A 8 -11.14 15.70 0.89
CA PRO A 8 -10.92 14.40 0.25
C PRO A 8 -9.84 13.60 0.98
N VAL A 9 -10.06 12.30 1.09
CA VAL A 9 -9.10 11.37 1.67
C VAL A 9 -9.02 10.15 0.77
N LEU A 10 -7.81 9.76 0.41
CA LEU A 10 -7.57 8.51 -0.31
C LEU A 10 -7.31 7.41 0.71
N VAL A 11 -8.08 6.33 0.63
CA VAL A 11 -7.90 5.15 1.48
C VAL A 11 -7.45 4.01 0.59
N VAL A 12 -6.32 3.39 0.95
CA VAL A 12 -5.77 2.24 0.23
C VAL A 12 -5.81 1.04 1.17
N ARG A 13 -6.45 -0.04 0.72
CA ARG A 13 -6.55 -1.29 1.46
C ARG A 13 -6.05 -2.43 0.60
N GLY A 14 -5.45 -3.41 1.24
CA GLY A 14 -5.02 -4.60 0.53
C GLY A 14 -4.68 -5.72 1.48
N ASP A 15 -4.40 -6.87 0.89
CA ASP A 15 -4.03 -8.07 1.63
C ASP A 15 -2.73 -8.62 1.08
N VAL A 16 -1.91 -9.17 2.00
CA VAL A 16 -0.70 -9.89 1.66
C VAL A 16 -0.89 -11.32 2.15
N ILE A 17 -0.72 -12.29 1.26
CA ILE A 17 -0.92 -13.70 1.57
C ILE A 17 0.37 -14.46 1.29
N ASN A 18 0.78 -15.29 2.24
CA ASN A 18 1.92 -16.18 2.05
C ASN A 18 1.46 -17.43 1.30
N ILE A 19 1.76 -17.51 0.01
CA ILE A 19 1.37 -18.64 -0.83
C ILE A 19 2.43 -19.75 -0.85
N SER A 20 3.52 -19.57 -0.12
CA SER A 20 4.54 -20.62 0.00
C SER A 20 4.14 -21.63 1.08
N ASP A 21 4.89 -22.72 1.17
CA ASP A 21 4.66 -23.75 2.18
C ASP A 21 5.56 -23.56 3.41
N GLU A 22 6.22 -22.44 3.52
CA GLU A 22 7.13 -22.10 4.63
C GLU A 22 6.76 -20.75 5.23
N PRO A 23 7.10 -20.51 6.51
CA PRO A 23 6.92 -19.19 7.10
C PRO A 23 7.75 -18.14 6.35
N GLN A 24 7.19 -16.96 6.17
CA GLN A 24 7.83 -15.85 5.47
C GLN A 24 7.69 -14.57 6.27
N SER A 25 8.73 -13.73 6.22
CA SER A 25 8.61 -12.36 6.72
C SER A 25 7.98 -11.47 5.65
N VAL A 26 7.22 -10.48 6.10
CA VAL A 26 6.57 -9.53 5.21
C VAL A 26 7.40 -8.24 5.18
N PRO A 27 7.97 -7.89 4.02
CA PRO A 27 8.66 -6.61 3.90
C PRO A 27 7.68 -5.45 4.03
N ARG A 28 8.19 -4.27 4.29
CA ARG A 28 7.36 -3.07 4.22
C ARG A 28 6.87 -2.89 2.78
N LEU A 29 5.74 -2.22 2.66
CA LEU A 29 5.12 -1.94 1.37
C LEU A 29 5.38 -0.49 0.99
N ARG A 30 5.53 -0.25 -0.30
CA ARG A 30 5.61 1.11 -0.85
C ARG A 30 4.38 1.35 -1.70
N VAL A 31 3.68 2.44 -1.42
CA VAL A 31 2.55 2.91 -2.21
C VAL A 31 3.03 4.08 -3.06
N ILE A 32 2.75 4.02 -4.36
CA ILE A 32 3.19 5.04 -5.32
C ILE A 32 1.97 5.52 -6.08
N ILE A 33 1.80 6.84 -6.15
CA ILE A 33 0.76 7.48 -6.95
C ILE A 33 1.42 8.13 -8.16
N ARG A 34 0.87 7.87 -9.35
CA ARG A 34 1.38 8.41 -10.61
C ARG A 34 0.28 9.16 -11.36
N ASP A 35 0.71 10.10 -12.20
CA ASP A 35 -0.19 10.84 -13.08
C ASP A 35 -0.43 10.04 -14.39
N GLU A 36 -1.16 10.65 -15.32
CA GLU A 36 -1.47 10.01 -16.61
C GLU A 36 -0.24 9.77 -17.47
N ASN A 37 0.85 10.47 -17.23
CA ASN A 37 2.09 10.32 -17.97
C ASN A 37 3.07 9.38 -17.26
N GLY A 38 2.64 8.74 -16.18
CA GLY A 38 3.47 7.82 -15.43
C GLY A 38 4.43 8.51 -14.46
N ARG A 39 4.32 9.81 -14.28
CA ARG A 39 5.16 10.53 -13.33
C ARG A 39 4.72 10.25 -11.91
N ARG A 40 5.70 10.02 -11.04
CA ARG A 40 5.45 9.79 -9.62
C ARG A 40 5.09 11.12 -8.95
N LEU A 41 3.87 11.18 -8.41
CA LEU A 41 3.39 12.35 -7.70
C LEU A 41 3.66 12.26 -6.21
N PHE A 42 3.53 11.05 -5.65
CA PHE A 42 3.71 10.84 -4.22
C PHE A 42 4.04 9.39 -3.96
N ARG A 43 4.77 9.13 -2.87
CA ARG A 43 5.05 7.78 -2.40
C ARG A 43 5.20 7.77 -0.89
N TRP A 44 4.80 6.67 -0.28
CA TRP A 44 5.03 6.47 1.15
C TRP A 44 5.13 4.99 1.46
N THR A 45 5.57 4.69 2.67
CA THR A 45 5.81 3.33 3.13
C THR A 45 4.73 2.93 4.13
N VAL A 46 4.28 1.68 4.04
CA VAL A 46 3.23 1.13 4.90
C VAL A 46 3.73 -0.19 5.45
N THR A 47 3.42 -0.47 6.72
CA THR A 47 3.67 -1.77 7.33
C THR A 47 2.35 -2.51 7.48
N THR A 48 2.43 -3.84 7.42
CA THR A 48 1.26 -4.69 7.66
C THR A 48 1.11 -4.96 9.15
N ALA A 49 -0.09 -5.43 9.54
CA ALA A 49 -0.38 -5.76 10.94
C ALA A 49 0.51 -6.90 11.45
N LEU A 50 0.78 -7.88 10.59
CA LEU A 50 1.69 -8.98 10.90
C LEU A 50 2.92 -8.87 10.02
N ASN A 51 4.09 -9.04 10.62
CA ASN A 51 5.35 -8.99 9.89
C ASN A 51 5.93 -10.37 9.58
N ASN A 52 5.31 -11.42 10.08
CA ASN A 52 5.64 -12.81 9.75
C ASN A 52 4.35 -13.57 9.48
N LEU A 53 4.36 -14.37 8.42
CA LEU A 53 3.19 -15.15 8.01
C LEU A 53 3.57 -16.63 7.92
N GLU A 54 2.73 -17.47 8.52
CA GLU A 54 2.81 -18.90 8.32
C GLU A 54 2.32 -19.25 6.91
N ALA A 55 2.56 -20.48 6.48
CA ALA A 55 2.09 -20.94 5.17
C ALA A 55 0.57 -20.75 5.06
N GLY A 56 0.13 -20.10 4.01
CA GLY A 56 -1.28 -19.84 3.75
C GLY A 56 -1.90 -18.71 4.55
N GLN A 57 -1.16 -18.12 5.49
CA GLN A 57 -1.67 -17.02 6.31
C GLN A 57 -1.64 -15.71 5.57
N GLY A 58 -2.60 -14.83 5.84
CA GLY A 58 -2.66 -13.49 5.28
C GLY A 58 -2.64 -12.41 6.34
N THR A 59 -2.30 -11.21 5.93
CA THR A 59 -2.39 -10.00 6.74
C THR A 59 -2.88 -8.86 5.88
N ALA A 60 -3.62 -7.93 6.49
CA ALA A 60 -4.17 -6.79 5.78
C ALA A 60 -3.33 -5.54 6.04
N PHE A 61 -3.44 -4.58 5.15
CA PHE A 61 -2.94 -3.24 5.40
C PHE A 61 -3.99 -2.23 4.99
N THR A 62 -3.96 -1.08 5.66
CA THR A 62 -4.81 0.06 5.33
C THR A 62 -3.97 1.31 5.52
N THR A 63 -3.99 2.21 4.56
CA THR A 63 -3.31 3.48 4.67
C THR A 63 -4.18 4.59 4.12
N ARG A 64 -3.97 5.80 4.60
CA ARG A 64 -4.75 6.97 4.22
C ARG A 64 -3.83 8.10 3.80
N LEU A 65 -4.26 8.84 2.80
CA LEU A 65 -3.58 10.06 2.37
C LEU A 65 -4.60 11.18 2.32
N ALA A 66 -4.43 12.17 3.20
CA ALA A 66 -5.27 13.36 3.18
C ALA A 66 -4.84 14.26 2.02
N ASN A 67 -5.82 14.87 1.33
CA ASN A 67 -5.59 15.76 0.21
C ASN A 67 -4.70 15.12 -0.86
N PRO A 68 -5.15 14.01 -1.50
CA PRO A 68 -4.33 13.38 -2.54
C PRO A 68 -4.00 14.36 -3.65
N PRO A 69 -2.83 14.21 -4.29
CA PRO A 69 -2.40 15.17 -5.30
C PRO A 69 -3.35 15.22 -6.49
N ASP A 70 -3.52 16.41 -7.07
CA ASP A 70 -4.27 16.58 -8.30
C ASP A 70 -3.58 15.83 -9.42
N GLY A 71 -4.37 15.25 -10.32
CA GLY A 71 -3.83 14.53 -11.46
C GLY A 71 -3.47 13.07 -11.17
N ALA A 72 -3.77 12.57 -9.98
CA ALA A 72 -3.55 11.17 -9.65
C ALA A 72 -4.38 10.27 -10.56
N ARG A 73 -3.73 9.33 -11.25
CA ARG A 73 -4.37 8.43 -12.20
C ARG A 73 -4.22 6.97 -11.87
N SER A 74 -3.08 6.59 -11.31
CA SER A 74 -2.82 5.20 -10.99
C SER A 74 -2.15 5.09 -9.63
N LEU A 75 -2.31 3.93 -9.04
CA LEU A 75 -1.74 3.60 -7.75
C LEU A 75 -1.09 2.23 -7.87
N ALA A 76 0.12 2.12 -7.39
CA ALA A 76 0.85 0.86 -7.34
C ALA A 76 1.27 0.58 -5.91
N VAL A 77 1.23 -0.69 -5.53
CA VAL A 77 1.72 -1.15 -4.23
C VAL A 77 2.78 -2.20 -4.51
N THR A 78 3.96 -2.01 -3.98
CA THR A 78 5.09 -2.92 -4.18
C THR A 78 5.73 -3.25 -2.85
N PHE A 79 6.43 -4.39 -2.80
CA PHE A 79 7.26 -4.70 -1.64
C PHE A 79 8.53 -3.86 -1.68
N LEU A 80 8.92 -3.35 -0.52
CA LEU A 80 10.17 -2.63 -0.37
C LEU A 80 11.26 -3.66 -0.02
N VAL A 81 11.93 -4.14 -1.04
CA VAL A 81 12.97 -5.14 -0.86
C VAL A 81 14.31 -4.44 -0.69
N GLN A 82 15.01 -4.78 0.39
CA GLN A 82 16.34 -4.25 0.63
C GLN A 82 17.38 -5.24 0.13
N PRO A 83 18.43 -4.76 -0.56
CA PRO A 83 19.50 -5.62 -1.03
C PRO A 83 20.33 -6.21 0.09
#